data_014f744f11256d18292970fe6941621d
#
_entry.id   014f744f11256d18292970fe6941621d
#
_cell.length_a   1.000
_cell.length_b   1.000
_cell.length_c   1.000
_cell.angle_alpha   90.00
_cell.angle_beta   90.00
_cell.angle_gamma   90.00
#
_symmetry.space_group_name_H-M   'P 1'
#
loop_
_entity.id
_entity.type
_entity.pdbx_description
1 polymer ?
#
loop_
_entity_poly.entity_id
_entity_poly.type
_entity_poly.pdbx_seq_one_letter_code
_entity_poly.pdbx_strand_id
1 'polypeptide(L)'
;MRHKRSMSVHATLIAAALCCAALASAAVKADGPILPNNDGADGVLRVCADPNNMPLSNNKGEGYENRIASQMASDFGYKLEYTYFPQRMGFVRHTLREKAEGSERFKCDLIIGVPKGYDMTSTTQPYLRSTYAMVFAKRPEFASINTPDDLLKLPPEQLRKLRFGIFSQTPAVDWLLSHDLIDQAVSYQVQSGDPQEYPGQMIEQDLRAGNVDVVFLWGPIAGYFAKRAGDTVKLVPFPAGPGIRFDYTISMGVRYGEKAWKDKVDQWIGANHDKIDSILTSYQVPLLKPVDVPASKSGDASP
;
A
#
# COMPACT_ATOMS: atom_id res chain seq x y z
N MET A 1 -35.45 -32.30 -81.23
CA MET A 1 -36.36 -33.39 -80.74
C MET A 1 -36.65 -33.09 -79.27
N ARG A 2 -37.78 -32.47 -79.01
CA ARG A 2 -39.02 -33.04 -78.44
C ARG A 2 -38.67 -34.01 -77.25
N HIS A 3 -38.94 -33.66 -75.95
CA HIS A 3 -40.31 -33.85 -75.42
C HIS A 3 -40.54 -33.03 -74.14
N LYS A 4 -41.68 -32.36 -74.11
CA LYS A 4 -42.42 -31.80 -72.98
C LYS A 4 -43.05 -32.91 -72.14
N ARG A 5 -43.20 -32.73 -70.84
CA ARG A 5 -44.35 -33.08 -69.97
C ARG A 5 -44.10 -32.42 -68.62
N SER A 6 -44.80 -31.42 -68.19
CA SER A 6 -46.18 -31.22 -67.79
C SER A 6 -46.54 -31.86 -66.43
N MET A 7 -46.76 -30.94 -65.48
CA MET A 7 -47.76 -30.88 -64.40
C MET A 7 -47.73 -31.95 -63.28
N SER A 8 -47.63 -31.53 -62.01
CA SER A 8 -48.83 -31.47 -61.17
C SER A 8 -48.60 -30.71 -59.90
N VAL A 9 -49.54 -29.80 -59.59
CA VAL A 9 -49.65 -28.98 -58.39
C VAL A 9 -50.31 -29.84 -57.34
N HIS A 10 -49.70 -29.95 -56.14
CA HIS A 10 -50.46 -30.28 -54.94
C HIS A 10 -50.04 -29.32 -53.83
N ALA A 11 -50.96 -28.43 -53.54
CA ALA A 11 -50.92 -27.56 -52.37
C ALA A 11 -51.22 -28.42 -51.13
N THR A 12 -50.32 -28.41 -50.22
CA THR A 12 -50.57 -28.91 -48.82
C THR A 12 -50.22 -27.82 -47.82
N LEU A 13 -51.25 -27.23 -47.26
CA LEU A 13 -51.19 -26.33 -46.11
C LEU A 13 -50.68 -27.13 -44.90
N ILE A 14 -49.54 -26.75 -44.37
CA ILE A 14 -49.08 -27.18 -43.02
C ILE A 14 -49.01 -25.95 -42.15
N ALA A 15 -49.81 -25.96 -41.13
CA ALA A 15 -49.91 -24.96 -40.08
C ALA A 15 -48.58 -24.77 -39.35
N ALA A 16 -48.08 -23.52 -39.34
CA ALA A 16 -46.95 -23.13 -38.54
C ALA A 16 -47.38 -22.98 -37.06
N ALA A 17 -47.07 -23.96 -36.25
CA ALA A 17 -47.14 -23.83 -34.79
C ALA A 17 -45.92 -23.03 -34.31
N LEU A 18 -46.13 -21.76 -33.91
CA LEU A 18 -45.13 -20.97 -33.18
C LEU A 18 -44.90 -21.60 -31.81
N CYS A 19 -43.80 -22.31 -31.67
CA CYS A 19 -43.26 -22.65 -30.36
C CYS A 19 -42.37 -21.50 -29.91
N CYS A 20 -42.91 -20.57 -29.11
CA CYS A 20 -42.13 -19.64 -28.33
C CYS A 20 -41.33 -20.40 -27.24
N ALA A 21 -40.12 -20.81 -27.57
CA ALA A 21 -39.17 -21.28 -26.57
C ALA A 21 -38.67 -20.05 -25.79
N ALA A 22 -39.23 -19.85 -24.60
CA ALA A 22 -38.68 -18.90 -23.63
C ALA A 22 -37.29 -19.43 -23.19
N LEU A 23 -36.23 -18.80 -23.71
CA LEU A 23 -34.89 -18.96 -23.22
C LEU A 23 -34.84 -18.30 -21.85
N ALA A 24 -35.11 -19.10 -20.81
CA ALA A 24 -34.76 -18.73 -19.45
C ALA A 24 -33.23 -18.68 -19.35
N SER A 25 -32.66 -17.48 -19.45
CA SER A 25 -31.28 -17.24 -19.11
C SER A 25 -31.10 -17.52 -17.62
N ALA A 26 -30.75 -18.77 -17.32
CA ALA A 26 -30.20 -19.08 -16.00
C ALA A 26 -28.90 -18.28 -15.86
N ALA A 27 -28.95 -17.22 -15.07
CA ALA A 27 -27.75 -16.56 -14.58
C ALA A 27 -26.93 -17.62 -13.81
N VAL A 28 -25.91 -18.16 -14.46
CA VAL A 28 -24.91 -18.97 -13.79
C VAL A 28 -24.25 -18.04 -12.78
N LYS A 29 -24.68 -18.14 -11.53
CA LYS A 29 -23.86 -17.65 -10.42
C LYS A 29 -22.54 -18.40 -10.54
N ALA A 30 -21.50 -17.67 -10.87
CA ALA A 30 -20.14 -18.17 -10.74
C ALA A 30 -19.89 -18.34 -9.24
N ASP A 31 -20.27 -19.48 -8.71
CA ASP A 31 -19.71 -19.96 -7.45
C ASP A 31 -18.25 -20.27 -7.77
N GLY A 32 -17.41 -19.25 -7.66
CA GLY A 32 -15.97 -19.44 -7.58
C GLY A 32 -15.70 -20.40 -6.39
N PRO A 33 -14.59 -21.16 -6.42
CA PRO A 33 -14.27 -22.07 -5.34
C PRO A 33 -14.36 -21.30 -4.02
N ILE A 34 -15.20 -21.78 -3.10
CA ILE A 34 -15.29 -21.25 -1.73
C ILE A 34 -13.90 -21.46 -1.14
N LEU A 35 -13.11 -20.38 -1.14
CA LEU A 35 -11.83 -20.40 -0.44
C LEU A 35 -12.13 -20.68 1.04
N PRO A 36 -11.36 -21.54 1.71
CA PRO A 36 -11.56 -21.79 3.13
C PRO A 36 -11.53 -20.43 3.84
N ASN A 37 -12.64 -20.10 4.52
CA ASN A 37 -12.79 -18.84 5.24
C ASN A 37 -11.71 -18.77 6.33
N ASN A 38 -10.70 -17.94 6.08
CA ASN A 38 -9.72 -17.56 7.07
C ASN A 38 -10.19 -16.31 7.84
N ASP A 39 -11.44 -16.33 8.28
CA ASP A 39 -12.08 -15.24 9.04
C ASP A 39 -11.63 -15.17 10.51
N GLY A 40 -10.54 -15.86 10.85
CA GLY A 40 -10.09 -16.02 12.23
C GLY A 40 -11.00 -16.96 13.04
N ALA A 41 -11.82 -17.78 12.38
CA ALA A 41 -12.70 -18.74 13.05
C ALA A 41 -11.95 -19.75 13.94
N ASP A 42 -10.65 -19.95 13.68
CA ASP A 42 -9.77 -20.78 14.50
C ASP A 42 -9.11 -20.00 15.68
N GLY A 43 -9.51 -18.75 15.91
CA GLY A 43 -8.96 -17.93 17.00
C GLY A 43 -7.51 -17.48 16.77
N VAL A 44 -7.02 -17.45 15.53
CA VAL A 44 -5.66 -17.02 15.20
C VAL A 44 -5.68 -15.87 14.19
N LEU A 45 -4.98 -14.79 14.51
CA LEU A 45 -4.68 -13.70 13.58
C LEU A 45 -3.31 -13.96 12.94
N ARG A 46 -3.29 -14.25 11.65
CA ARG A 46 -2.06 -14.49 10.89
C ARG A 46 -1.70 -13.28 10.06
N VAL A 47 -0.58 -12.68 10.38
CA VAL A 47 -0.11 -11.44 9.74
C VAL A 47 1.10 -11.72 8.86
N CYS A 48 1.04 -11.18 7.64
CA CYS A 48 2.17 -11.17 6.71
C CYS A 48 3.03 -9.94 7.03
N ALA A 49 4.30 -10.11 7.37
CA ALA A 49 5.16 -9.03 7.80
C ALA A 49 6.58 -9.15 7.25
N ASP A 50 7.30 -8.04 7.22
CA ASP A 50 8.73 -8.02 6.92
C ASP A 50 9.54 -8.29 8.21
N PRO A 51 10.56 -9.15 8.16
CA PRO A 51 11.38 -9.42 9.34
C PRO A 51 12.35 -8.30 9.71
N ASN A 52 12.63 -7.34 8.80
CA ASN A 52 13.64 -6.29 8.99
C ASN A 52 13.29 -4.97 8.26
N ASN A 53 12.12 -4.40 8.54
CA ASN A 53 11.65 -3.16 7.91
C ASN A 53 11.16 -2.13 8.97
N MET A 54 12.04 -1.79 9.91
CA MET A 54 11.69 -0.76 10.90
C MET A 54 11.47 0.62 10.25
N PRO A 55 10.52 1.39 10.71
CA PRO A 55 9.63 1.21 11.87
C PRO A 55 8.36 0.41 11.60
N LEU A 56 8.17 -0.15 10.40
CA LEU A 56 6.95 -0.85 10.02
C LEU A 56 6.84 -2.16 10.82
N SER A 57 7.73 -3.12 10.52
CA SER A 57 7.75 -4.40 11.19
C SER A 57 9.16 -4.98 11.33
N ASN A 58 9.34 -5.87 12.29
CA ASN A 58 10.49 -6.75 12.40
C ASN A 58 10.12 -8.06 13.08
N ASN A 59 11.04 -9.02 13.07
CA ASN A 59 10.81 -10.34 13.67
C ASN A 59 10.85 -10.34 15.22
N LYS A 60 11.13 -9.19 15.84
CA LYS A 60 11.07 -9.00 17.30
C LYS A 60 9.75 -8.39 17.76
N GLY A 61 8.84 -8.04 16.82
CA GLY A 61 7.56 -7.43 17.16
C GLY A 61 7.63 -5.97 17.57
N GLU A 62 8.66 -5.24 17.15
CA GLU A 62 8.95 -3.88 17.62
C GLU A 62 8.40 -2.78 16.71
N GLY A 63 8.01 -3.08 15.47
CA GLY A 63 7.46 -2.10 14.52
C GLY A 63 6.02 -1.67 14.85
N TYR A 64 5.58 -0.53 14.31
CA TYR A 64 4.21 -0.05 14.55
C TYR A 64 3.16 -0.99 13.95
N GLU A 65 3.43 -1.64 12.82
CA GLU A 65 2.54 -2.66 12.25
C GLU A 65 2.43 -3.88 13.16
N ASN A 66 3.54 -4.28 13.80
CA ASN A 66 3.51 -5.33 14.81
C ASN A 66 2.65 -4.92 16.03
N ARG A 67 2.74 -3.65 16.47
CA ARG A 67 1.94 -3.13 17.58
C ARG A 67 0.46 -3.07 17.24
N ILE A 68 0.12 -2.63 16.03
CA ILE A 68 -1.27 -2.62 15.52
C ILE A 68 -1.81 -4.05 15.45
N ALA A 69 -1.04 -5.01 14.90
CA ALA A 69 -1.42 -6.42 14.85
C ALA A 69 -1.63 -7.03 16.23
N SER A 70 -0.75 -6.72 17.18
CA SER A 70 -0.88 -7.17 18.57
C SER A 70 -2.14 -6.65 19.25
N GLN A 71 -2.46 -5.35 19.03
CA GLN A 71 -3.67 -4.74 19.56
C GLN A 71 -4.92 -5.38 18.94
N MET A 72 -4.92 -5.59 17.61
CA MET A 72 -6.03 -6.24 16.91
C MET A 72 -6.26 -7.68 17.41
N ALA A 73 -5.19 -8.45 17.55
CA ALA A 73 -5.28 -9.83 18.06
C ALA A 73 -5.84 -9.86 19.48
N SER A 74 -5.39 -8.95 20.36
CA SER A 74 -5.89 -8.78 21.71
C SER A 74 -7.39 -8.45 21.74
N ASP A 75 -7.82 -7.47 20.93
CA ASP A 75 -9.21 -7.03 20.87
C ASP A 75 -10.15 -8.13 20.32
N PHE A 76 -9.65 -8.99 19.43
CA PHE A 76 -10.39 -10.16 18.93
C PHE A 76 -10.32 -11.38 19.85
N GLY A 77 -9.46 -11.39 20.83
CA GLY A 77 -9.18 -12.57 21.66
C GLY A 77 -8.45 -13.68 20.87
N TYR A 78 -7.65 -13.30 19.87
CA TYR A 78 -6.95 -14.21 18.98
C TYR A 78 -5.48 -14.37 19.35
N LYS A 79 -4.91 -15.56 19.06
CA LYS A 79 -3.47 -15.74 19.04
C LYS A 79 -2.89 -15.03 17.83
N LEU A 80 -1.78 -14.30 18.01
CA LEU A 80 -1.06 -13.63 16.93
C LEU A 80 0.05 -14.55 16.39
N GLU A 81 0.05 -14.74 15.08
CA GLU A 81 1.10 -15.46 14.35
C GLU A 81 1.59 -14.62 13.17
N TYR A 82 2.86 -14.78 12.79
CA TYR A 82 3.46 -14.07 11.66
C TYR A 82 3.97 -15.03 10.60
N THR A 83 3.77 -14.62 9.33
CA THR A 83 4.54 -15.14 8.20
C THR A 83 5.47 -14.05 7.74
N TYR A 84 6.76 -14.27 7.91
CA TYR A 84 7.78 -13.31 7.55
C TYR A 84 8.33 -13.56 6.14
N PHE A 85 8.36 -12.49 5.35
CA PHE A 85 9.03 -12.42 4.06
C PHE A 85 9.45 -10.95 3.81
N PRO A 86 10.63 -10.68 3.22
CA PRO A 86 11.03 -9.31 2.91
C PRO A 86 10.00 -8.59 2.03
N GLN A 87 9.63 -7.36 2.40
CA GLN A 87 8.62 -6.56 1.70
C GLN A 87 9.18 -5.99 0.38
N ARG A 88 9.42 -6.88 -0.56
CA ARG A 88 9.94 -6.62 -1.90
C ARG A 88 9.15 -7.43 -2.93
N MET A 89 9.64 -7.48 -4.18
CA MET A 89 8.99 -8.23 -5.25
C MET A 89 8.63 -9.66 -4.81
N GLY A 90 7.37 -10.01 -4.97
CA GLY A 90 6.84 -11.32 -4.57
C GLY A 90 6.29 -11.41 -3.15
N PHE A 91 6.37 -10.35 -2.32
CA PHE A 91 5.89 -10.37 -0.94
C PHE A 91 4.46 -10.94 -0.83
N VAL A 92 3.49 -10.36 -1.54
CA VAL A 92 2.08 -10.84 -1.52
C VAL A 92 1.95 -12.28 -2.01
N ARG A 93 2.74 -12.66 -3.04
CA ARG A 93 2.71 -14.01 -3.62
C ARG A 93 3.20 -15.05 -2.63
N HIS A 94 4.31 -14.75 -1.91
CA HIS A 94 4.96 -15.67 -0.99
C HIS A 94 4.43 -15.61 0.45
N THR A 95 3.44 -14.76 0.70
CA THR A 95 2.80 -14.61 2.01
C THR A 95 1.27 -14.77 1.90
N LEU A 96 0.56 -13.69 1.60
CA LEU A 96 -0.90 -13.61 1.63
C LEU A 96 -1.59 -14.61 0.66
N ARG A 97 -0.95 -14.88 -0.50
CA ARG A 97 -1.49 -15.76 -1.55
C ARG A 97 -0.87 -17.15 -1.57
N GLU A 98 0.05 -17.44 -0.68
CA GLU A 98 0.70 -18.76 -0.60
C GLU A 98 0.04 -19.62 0.45
N LYS A 99 -0.27 -20.86 0.08
CA LYS A 99 -0.78 -21.85 1.03
C LYS A 99 0.35 -22.40 1.89
N ALA A 100 0.05 -22.74 3.14
CA ALA A 100 0.97 -23.45 4.00
C ALA A 100 1.23 -24.86 3.44
N GLU A 101 2.45 -25.34 3.56
CA GLU A 101 2.85 -26.66 3.05
C GLU A 101 1.94 -27.77 3.59
N GLY A 102 1.44 -28.62 2.68
CA GLY A 102 0.54 -29.71 3.02
C GLY A 102 -0.84 -29.29 3.53
N SER A 103 -1.26 -28.03 3.31
CA SER A 103 -2.50 -27.47 3.81
C SER A 103 -3.27 -26.69 2.73
N GLU A 104 -4.60 -26.67 2.86
CA GLU A 104 -5.44 -25.78 2.05
C GLU A 104 -5.46 -24.33 2.59
N ARG A 105 -4.97 -24.11 3.82
CA ARG A 105 -4.94 -22.80 4.47
C ARG A 105 -3.79 -21.95 3.96
N PHE A 106 -4.03 -20.64 3.82
CA PHE A 106 -2.99 -19.68 3.48
C PHE A 106 -2.04 -19.41 4.66
N LYS A 107 -0.81 -19.00 4.33
CA LYS A 107 0.24 -18.71 5.31
C LYS A 107 -0.13 -17.58 6.27
N CYS A 108 -0.78 -16.54 5.74
CA CYS A 108 -1.26 -15.40 6.52
C CYS A 108 -2.53 -14.82 5.90
N ASP A 109 -3.24 -13.96 6.66
CA ASP A 109 -4.59 -13.51 6.31
C ASP A 109 -4.68 -11.98 6.19
N LEU A 110 -3.65 -11.27 6.63
CA LEU A 110 -3.64 -9.83 6.70
C LEU A 110 -2.25 -9.26 6.46
N ILE A 111 -2.15 -8.23 5.61
CA ILE A 111 -1.01 -7.32 5.52
C ILE A 111 -1.44 -6.01 6.17
N ILE A 112 -0.67 -5.50 7.13
CA ILE A 112 -1.05 -4.26 7.85
C ILE A 112 -0.86 -3.03 6.98
N GLY A 113 0.24 -2.92 6.21
CA GLY A 113 0.55 -1.74 5.42
C GLY A 113 0.58 -2.00 3.91
N VAL A 114 -0.47 -1.54 3.19
CA VAL A 114 -0.49 -1.46 1.73
C VAL A 114 -1.07 -0.12 1.28
N PRO A 115 -0.65 0.43 0.14
CA PRO A 115 -1.30 1.62 -0.42
C PRO A 115 -2.79 1.36 -0.64
N LYS A 116 -3.64 2.36 -0.34
CA LYS A 116 -5.07 2.27 -0.65
C LYS A 116 -5.29 2.03 -2.14
N GLY A 117 -6.06 1.00 -2.47
CA GLY A 117 -6.31 0.60 -3.86
C GLY A 117 -5.20 -0.25 -4.48
N TYR A 118 -4.30 -0.83 -3.67
CA TYR A 118 -3.27 -1.74 -4.17
C TYR A 118 -3.90 -2.96 -4.84
N ASP A 119 -3.60 -3.15 -6.12
CA ASP A 119 -4.26 -4.10 -7.01
C ASP A 119 -4.03 -5.58 -6.69
N MET A 120 -3.02 -5.90 -5.88
CA MET A 120 -2.76 -7.27 -5.45
C MET A 120 -3.58 -7.72 -4.25
N THR A 121 -4.34 -6.81 -3.61
CA THR A 121 -5.14 -7.10 -2.40
C THR A 121 -6.48 -6.40 -2.44
N SER A 122 -7.48 -6.92 -1.73
CA SER A 122 -8.69 -6.19 -1.36
C SER A 122 -8.33 -5.29 -0.18
N THR A 123 -8.27 -3.96 -0.41
CA THR A 123 -7.84 -3.02 0.62
C THR A 123 -8.99 -2.59 1.53
N THR A 124 -8.71 -2.50 2.83
CA THR A 124 -9.65 -1.99 3.85
C THR A 124 -9.89 -0.48 3.71
N GLN A 125 -10.73 0.10 4.57
CA GLN A 125 -10.67 1.54 4.81
C GLN A 125 -9.26 1.94 5.26
N PRO A 126 -8.82 3.17 4.97
CA PRO A 126 -7.49 3.61 5.36
C PRO A 126 -7.41 3.83 6.88
N TYR A 127 -6.22 3.56 7.43
CA TYR A 127 -5.92 3.81 8.83
C TYR A 127 -4.78 4.82 9.03
N LEU A 128 -4.05 5.15 7.97
CA LEU A 128 -2.91 6.06 8.00
C LEU A 128 -2.89 6.89 6.71
N ARG A 129 -2.69 8.19 6.85
CA ARG A 129 -2.26 9.08 5.77
C ARG A 129 -0.99 9.79 6.18
N SER A 130 0.06 9.68 5.38
CA SER A 130 1.36 10.30 5.64
C SER A 130 1.96 10.86 4.36
N THR A 131 3.08 11.56 4.49
CA THR A 131 3.78 12.18 3.37
C THR A 131 5.27 11.86 3.42
N TYR A 132 5.96 12.03 2.30
CA TYR A 132 7.41 12.02 2.27
C TYR A 132 7.98 13.21 3.06
N ALA A 133 9.21 13.09 3.49
CA ALA A 133 9.93 14.14 4.21
C ALA A 133 11.37 14.22 3.74
N MET A 134 11.93 15.43 3.80
CA MET A 134 13.37 15.66 3.79
C MET A 134 13.93 15.48 5.19
N VAL A 135 15.10 14.86 5.30
CA VAL A 135 15.90 14.83 6.53
C VAL A 135 17.30 15.27 6.19
N PHE A 136 17.86 16.19 6.98
CA PHE A 136 19.20 16.73 6.80
C PHE A 136 19.84 17.05 8.15
N ALA A 137 21.18 17.06 8.19
CA ALA A 137 21.91 17.42 9.41
C ALA A 137 21.65 18.90 9.79
N LYS A 138 21.47 19.16 11.08
CA LYS A 138 21.36 20.55 11.58
C LYS A 138 22.71 21.25 11.41
N ARG A 139 22.78 22.12 10.41
CA ARG A 139 23.93 22.97 10.12
C ARG A 139 23.48 24.43 10.07
N PRO A 140 24.34 25.42 10.38
CA PRO A 140 23.97 26.84 10.31
C PRO A 140 23.37 27.24 8.97
N GLU A 141 23.94 26.73 7.86
CA GLU A 141 23.49 27.00 6.50
C GLU A 141 22.11 26.48 6.17
N PHE A 142 21.60 25.51 6.94
CA PHE A 142 20.27 24.91 6.76
C PHE A 142 19.23 25.40 7.81
N ALA A 143 19.63 26.36 8.66
CA ALA A 143 18.75 26.83 9.74
C ALA A 143 17.43 27.41 9.26
N SER A 144 17.44 28.07 8.09
CA SER A 144 16.24 28.70 7.48
C SER A 144 15.32 27.73 6.76
N ILE A 145 15.72 26.47 6.53
CA ILE A 145 14.91 25.49 5.79
C ILE A 145 13.81 24.95 6.70
N ASN A 146 12.56 25.37 6.47
CA ASN A 146 11.35 24.93 7.17
C ASN A 146 10.33 24.27 6.23
N THR A 147 10.49 24.49 4.92
CA THR A 147 9.70 23.86 3.85
C THR A 147 10.63 23.30 2.78
N PRO A 148 10.18 22.38 1.93
CA PRO A 148 10.98 21.92 0.79
C PRO A 148 11.44 23.07 -0.13
N ASP A 149 10.59 24.07 -0.34
CA ASP A 149 10.91 25.23 -1.18
C ASP A 149 11.99 26.14 -0.59
N ASP A 150 12.19 26.10 0.73
CA ASP A 150 13.27 26.88 1.35
C ASP A 150 14.65 26.33 0.98
N LEU A 151 14.75 25.03 0.69
CA LEU A 151 15.99 24.43 0.18
C LEU A 151 16.41 25.07 -1.14
N LEU A 152 15.44 25.39 -2.00
CA LEU A 152 15.69 26.01 -3.32
C LEU A 152 16.12 27.48 -3.23
N LYS A 153 15.95 28.12 -2.07
CA LYS A 153 16.37 29.50 -1.79
C LYS A 153 17.83 29.61 -1.33
N LEU A 154 18.50 28.48 -1.15
CA LEU A 154 19.93 28.49 -0.85
C LEU A 154 20.72 29.14 -2.00
N PRO A 155 21.89 29.78 -1.71
CA PRO A 155 22.76 30.30 -2.76
C PRO A 155 23.04 29.20 -3.82
N PRO A 156 22.97 29.53 -5.12
CA PRO A 156 23.11 28.53 -6.19
C PRO A 156 24.38 27.68 -6.10
N GLU A 157 25.49 28.28 -5.64
CA GLU A 157 26.76 27.58 -5.45
C GLU A 157 26.74 26.57 -4.31
N GLN A 158 25.91 26.81 -3.28
CA GLN A 158 25.72 25.92 -2.16
C GLN A 158 24.77 24.80 -2.57
N LEU A 159 23.64 25.16 -3.21
CA LEU A 159 22.64 24.19 -3.67
C LEU A 159 23.27 23.16 -4.62
N ARG A 160 24.13 23.60 -5.56
CA ARG A 160 24.81 22.71 -6.52
C ARG A 160 25.83 21.75 -5.90
N LYS A 161 26.23 21.94 -4.66
CA LYS A 161 27.17 21.05 -3.96
C LYS A 161 26.47 19.98 -3.11
N LEU A 162 25.16 20.11 -2.92
CA LEU A 162 24.42 19.17 -2.10
C LEU A 162 24.28 17.82 -2.83
N ARG A 163 24.32 16.75 -2.06
CA ARG A 163 24.04 15.39 -2.51
C ARG A 163 22.72 14.92 -1.91
N PHE A 164 21.82 14.48 -2.76
CA PHE A 164 20.47 14.09 -2.38
C PHE A 164 20.33 12.58 -2.37
N GLY A 165 20.19 11.99 -1.19
CA GLY A 165 19.88 10.56 -1.05
C GLY A 165 18.41 10.29 -1.36
N ILE A 166 18.14 9.49 -2.39
CA ILE A 166 16.79 9.14 -2.83
C ILE A 166 16.68 7.66 -3.15
N PHE A 167 15.50 7.10 -3.01
CA PHE A 167 15.16 5.84 -3.64
C PHE A 167 14.67 6.05 -5.07
N SER A 168 15.10 5.19 -5.99
CA SER A 168 14.57 5.13 -7.35
C SER A 168 13.04 4.95 -7.32
N GLN A 169 12.34 5.48 -8.32
CA GLN A 169 10.88 5.34 -8.47
C GLN A 169 10.05 5.94 -7.31
N THR A 170 10.60 6.96 -6.63
CA THR A 170 9.87 7.72 -5.62
C THR A 170 9.57 9.14 -6.10
N PRO A 171 8.61 9.85 -5.50
CA PRO A 171 8.30 11.24 -5.86
C PRO A 171 9.49 12.20 -5.75
N ALA A 172 10.52 11.84 -4.99
CA ALA A 172 11.74 12.62 -4.87
C ALA A 172 12.49 12.73 -6.21
N VAL A 173 12.43 11.70 -7.06
CA VAL A 173 13.03 11.74 -8.41
C VAL A 173 12.37 12.84 -9.24
N ASP A 174 11.04 12.87 -9.29
CA ASP A 174 10.29 13.87 -10.05
C ASP A 174 10.53 15.29 -9.51
N TRP A 175 10.65 15.42 -8.18
CA TRP A 175 10.94 16.70 -7.55
C TRP A 175 12.35 17.21 -7.91
N LEU A 176 13.37 16.37 -7.85
CA LEU A 176 14.73 16.74 -8.24
C LEU A 176 14.81 17.07 -9.74
N LEU A 177 14.13 16.30 -10.59
CA LEU A 177 14.04 16.57 -12.03
C LEU A 177 13.41 17.94 -12.31
N SER A 178 12.30 18.26 -11.63
CA SER A 178 11.58 19.53 -11.84
C SER A 178 12.35 20.78 -11.40
N HIS A 179 13.45 20.59 -10.65
CA HIS A 179 14.30 21.67 -10.14
C HIS A 179 15.74 21.60 -10.66
N ASP A 180 16.02 20.82 -11.71
CA ASP A 180 17.35 20.64 -12.29
C ASP A 180 18.41 20.17 -11.28
N LEU A 181 18.01 19.33 -10.30
CA LEU A 181 18.88 18.83 -9.22
C LEU A 181 19.17 17.32 -9.31
N ILE A 182 18.67 16.65 -10.35
CA ILE A 182 18.76 15.18 -10.46
C ILE A 182 20.20 14.68 -10.57
N ASP A 183 21.10 15.45 -11.18
CA ASP A 183 22.52 15.10 -11.33
C ASP A 183 23.26 15.00 -9.98
N GLN A 184 22.67 15.53 -8.91
CA GLN A 184 23.20 15.51 -7.55
C GLN A 184 22.61 14.34 -6.72
N ALA A 185 21.77 13.51 -7.34
CA ALA A 185 21.12 12.40 -6.67
C ALA A 185 22.09 11.25 -6.42
N VAL A 186 22.12 10.77 -5.18
CA VAL A 186 22.68 9.49 -4.79
C VAL A 186 21.53 8.51 -4.69
N SER A 187 21.42 7.62 -5.68
CA SER A 187 20.29 6.71 -5.82
C SER A 187 20.52 5.41 -5.05
N TYR A 188 19.54 5.07 -4.22
CA TYR A 188 19.46 3.81 -3.50
C TYR A 188 18.45 2.88 -4.15
N GLN A 189 18.67 1.58 -4.04
CA GLN A 189 17.72 0.59 -4.55
C GLN A 189 16.56 0.42 -3.58
N VAL A 190 15.33 0.52 -4.09
CA VAL A 190 14.12 0.28 -3.29
C VAL A 190 14.06 -1.17 -2.80
N GLN A 191 14.59 -2.09 -3.60
CA GLN A 191 14.55 -3.52 -3.36
C GLN A 191 15.94 -4.10 -3.56
N SER A 192 16.75 -3.99 -2.52
CA SER A 192 18.03 -4.69 -2.45
C SER A 192 17.83 -6.20 -2.30
N GLY A 193 18.74 -6.99 -2.85
CA GLY A 193 18.80 -8.42 -2.59
C GLY A 193 19.30 -8.76 -1.18
N ASP A 194 19.88 -7.79 -0.48
CA ASP A 194 20.44 -7.97 0.87
C ASP A 194 19.37 -7.85 1.95
N PRO A 195 19.09 -8.90 2.73
CA PRO A 195 18.14 -8.86 3.83
C PRO A 195 18.59 -7.98 5.01
N GLN A 196 19.85 -7.56 5.05
CA GLN A 196 20.36 -6.67 6.09
C GLN A 196 20.16 -5.18 5.78
N GLU A 197 19.89 -4.84 4.52
CA GLU A 197 19.60 -3.46 4.13
C GLU A 197 18.17 -3.06 4.53
N TYR A 198 18.05 -1.84 5.04
CA TYR A 198 16.79 -1.22 5.41
C TYR A 198 16.81 0.28 5.07
N PRO A 199 15.65 0.90 4.78
CA PRO A 199 15.60 2.28 4.29
C PRO A 199 16.22 3.32 5.24
N GLY A 200 16.23 3.06 6.53
CA GLY A 200 16.78 3.95 7.55
C GLY A 200 18.28 4.14 7.50
N GLN A 201 19.03 3.26 6.83
CA GLN A 201 20.48 3.36 6.67
C GLN A 201 20.91 4.70 6.07
N MET A 202 20.10 5.29 5.18
CA MET A 202 20.37 6.60 4.59
C MET A 202 20.53 7.69 5.65
N ILE A 203 19.82 7.61 6.78
CA ILE A 203 19.95 8.56 7.90
C ILE A 203 21.05 8.11 8.86
N GLU A 204 21.03 6.86 9.28
CA GLU A 204 21.91 6.35 10.34
C GLU A 204 23.38 6.24 9.90
N GLN A 205 23.61 6.00 8.62
CA GLN A 205 24.96 5.80 8.08
C GLN A 205 25.37 6.96 7.15
N ASP A 206 24.68 7.16 6.03
CA ASP A 206 25.18 8.05 4.98
C ASP A 206 25.02 9.53 5.30
N LEU A 207 23.87 9.96 5.83
CA LEU A 207 23.70 11.35 6.27
C LEU A 207 24.64 11.67 7.43
N ARG A 208 24.82 10.74 8.37
CA ARG A 208 25.73 10.91 9.51
C ARG A 208 27.20 10.94 9.09
N ALA A 209 27.59 10.14 8.11
CA ALA A 209 28.95 10.13 7.55
C ALA A 209 29.21 11.31 6.61
N GLY A 210 28.19 12.06 6.24
CA GLY A 210 28.28 13.13 5.25
C GLY A 210 28.42 12.62 3.81
N ASN A 211 28.02 11.38 3.52
CA ASN A 211 27.97 10.85 2.15
C ASN A 211 26.84 11.47 1.33
N VAL A 212 25.76 11.89 2.00
CA VAL A 212 24.65 12.68 1.48
C VAL A 212 24.38 13.86 2.40
N ASP A 213 23.78 14.91 1.89
CA ASP A 213 23.51 16.15 2.65
C ASP A 213 22.02 16.27 3.02
N VAL A 214 21.12 15.77 2.15
CA VAL A 214 19.68 15.72 2.33
C VAL A 214 19.19 14.34 1.88
N VAL A 215 18.34 13.71 2.64
CA VAL A 215 17.67 12.45 2.23
C VAL A 215 16.17 12.65 2.11
N PHE A 216 15.56 12.02 1.11
CA PHE A 216 14.12 12.03 0.89
C PHE A 216 13.57 10.64 1.19
N LEU A 217 12.72 10.54 2.20
CA LEU A 217 12.19 9.26 2.66
C LEU A 217 10.69 9.33 2.88
N TRP A 218 10.05 8.17 2.81
CA TRP A 218 8.69 8.00 3.28
C TRP A 218 8.58 8.43 4.74
N GLY A 219 7.60 9.30 5.05
CA GLY A 219 7.50 9.97 6.35
C GLY A 219 7.60 9.08 7.57
N PRO A 220 6.89 7.94 7.65
CA PRO A 220 7.04 7.00 8.77
C PRO A 220 8.48 6.56 9.00
N ILE A 221 9.23 6.26 7.94
CA ILE A 221 10.64 5.90 8.01
C ILE A 221 11.47 7.11 8.44
N ALA A 222 11.27 8.25 7.79
CA ALA A 222 11.98 9.50 8.10
C ALA A 222 11.80 9.92 9.57
N GLY A 223 10.55 9.90 10.08
CA GLY A 223 10.24 10.29 11.44
C GLY A 223 10.93 9.43 12.50
N TYR A 224 10.83 8.12 12.32
CA TYR A 224 11.44 7.15 13.24
C TYR A 224 12.96 7.29 13.32
N PHE A 225 13.64 7.30 12.16
CA PHE A 225 15.10 7.38 12.13
C PHE A 225 15.63 8.76 12.46
N ALA A 226 14.90 9.85 12.14
CA ALA A 226 15.23 11.19 12.61
C ALA A 226 15.16 11.28 14.15
N LYS A 227 14.13 10.69 14.78
CA LYS A 227 14.05 10.60 16.24
C LYS A 227 15.26 9.86 16.83
N ARG A 228 15.67 8.76 16.23
CA ARG A 228 16.85 7.98 16.70
C ARG A 228 18.16 8.75 16.53
N ALA A 229 18.28 9.57 15.47
CA ALA A 229 19.42 10.46 15.27
C ALA A 229 19.44 11.63 16.26
N GLY A 230 18.34 11.87 16.98
CA GLY A 230 18.21 12.91 17.99
C GLY A 230 18.29 14.32 17.41
N ASP A 231 18.81 15.24 18.20
CA ASP A 231 18.89 16.68 17.81
C ASP A 231 19.89 17.01 16.71
N THR A 232 20.56 16.02 16.15
CA THR A 232 21.57 16.23 15.10
C THR A 232 20.98 16.44 13.72
N VAL A 233 19.71 16.08 13.51
CA VAL A 233 19.01 16.20 12.23
C VAL A 233 17.73 17.02 12.35
N LYS A 234 17.28 17.56 11.21
CA LYS A 234 15.97 18.20 11.04
C LYS A 234 15.17 17.42 10.03
N LEU A 235 13.89 17.22 10.32
CA LEU A 235 12.89 16.62 9.43
C LEU A 235 11.94 17.70 8.96
N VAL A 236 11.71 17.76 7.65
CA VAL A 236 10.78 18.69 7.01
C VAL A 236 9.83 17.89 6.09
N PRO A 237 8.55 17.74 6.47
CA PRO A 237 7.59 17.04 5.63
C PRO A 237 7.27 17.81 4.36
N PHE A 238 6.98 17.08 3.27
CA PHE A 238 6.37 17.67 2.08
C PHE A 238 4.90 17.98 2.35
N PRO A 239 4.40 19.14 1.89
CA PRO A 239 2.98 19.46 2.01
C PRO A 239 2.16 18.53 1.10
N ALA A 240 0.96 18.20 1.55
CA ALA A 240 -0.04 17.62 0.65
C ALA A 240 -0.58 18.74 -0.26
N GLY A 241 -0.73 18.45 -1.56
CA GLY A 241 -1.22 19.47 -2.49
C GLY A 241 -1.17 19.04 -3.96
N PRO A 242 -1.46 19.98 -4.87
CA PRO A 242 -1.38 19.74 -6.29
C PRO A 242 0.08 19.59 -6.75
N GLY A 243 0.28 18.97 -7.92
CA GLY A 243 1.60 18.72 -8.49
C GLY A 243 2.11 17.31 -8.18
N ILE A 244 3.39 17.21 -7.83
CA ILE A 244 4.00 15.92 -7.48
C ILE A 244 3.37 15.39 -6.20
N ARG A 245 2.86 14.17 -6.27
CA ARG A 245 2.17 13.56 -5.14
C ARG A 245 3.17 12.97 -4.15
N PHE A 246 3.29 13.58 -2.99
CA PHE A 246 4.12 13.10 -1.88
C PHE A 246 3.34 12.38 -0.79
N ASP A 247 2.04 12.57 -0.70
CA ASP A 247 1.21 11.96 0.34
C ASP A 247 0.49 10.71 -0.16
N TYR A 248 0.43 9.72 0.71
CA TYR A 248 -0.21 8.45 0.44
C TYR A 248 -1.07 8.01 1.61
N THR A 249 -2.15 7.33 1.25
CA THR A 249 -3.09 6.74 2.19
C THR A 249 -2.84 5.25 2.26
N ILE A 250 -2.67 4.73 3.48
CA ILE A 250 -2.35 3.34 3.75
C ILE A 250 -3.56 2.63 4.35
N SER A 251 -3.80 1.44 3.87
CA SER A 251 -4.85 0.52 4.28
C SER A 251 -4.24 -0.82 4.69
N MET A 252 -5.05 -1.70 5.26
CA MET A 252 -4.68 -3.10 5.39
C MET A 252 -5.10 -3.87 4.14
N GLY A 253 -4.42 -4.96 3.83
CA GLY A 253 -4.67 -5.79 2.64
C GLY A 253 -5.10 -7.20 3.03
N VAL A 254 -6.22 -7.66 2.47
CA VAL A 254 -6.71 -9.03 2.56
C VAL A 254 -6.82 -9.65 1.17
N ARG A 255 -7.01 -10.96 1.05
CA ARG A 255 -7.26 -11.63 -0.24
C ARG A 255 -8.58 -11.17 -0.84
N TYR A 256 -8.63 -11.15 -2.18
CA TYR A 256 -9.91 -10.99 -2.87
C TYR A 256 -10.84 -12.17 -2.55
N GLY A 257 -12.14 -11.88 -2.45
CA GLY A 257 -13.16 -12.87 -2.09
C GLY A 257 -13.43 -12.99 -0.60
N GLU A 258 -12.56 -12.50 0.27
CA GLU A 258 -12.72 -12.57 1.73
C GLU A 258 -13.45 -11.36 2.30
N LYS A 259 -14.65 -11.08 1.80
CA LYS A 259 -15.43 -9.90 2.19
C LYS A 259 -15.73 -9.85 3.68
N ALA A 260 -16.13 -10.95 4.27
CA ALA A 260 -16.49 -11.00 5.70
C ALA A 260 -15.29 -10.67 6.59
N TRP A 261 -14.10 -11.19 6.25
CA TRP A 261 -12.87 -10.88 6.96
C TRP A 261 -12.49 -9.39 6.79
N LYS A 262 -12.55 -8.89 5.56
CA LYS A 262 -12.32 -7.47 5.27
C LYS A 262 -13.25 -6.58 6.08
N ASP A 263 -14.55 -6.86 6.09
CA ASP A 263 -15.55 -6.07 6.81
C ASP A 263 -15.29 -6.08 8.34
N LYS A 264 -14.84 -7.20 8.91
CA LYS A 264 -14.44 -7.31 10.31
C LYS A 264 -13.22 -6.44 10.62
N VAL A 265 -12.21 -6.46 9.74
CA VAL A 265 -11.02 -5.60 9.88
C VAL A 265 -11.39 -4.12 9.72
N ASP A 266 -12.26 -3.78 8.76
CA ASP A 266 -12.77 -2.41 8.57
C ASP A 266 -13.48 -1.90 9.82
N GLN A 267 -14.35 -2.71 10.43
CA GLN A 267 -15.03 -2.36 11.68
C GLN A 267 -14.03 -2.12 12.82
N TRP A 268 -13.02 -2.99 12.93
CA TRP A 268 -11.99 -2.82 13.95
C TRP A 268 -11.18 -1.53 13.75
N ILE A 269 -10.77 -1.21 12.52
CA ILE A 269 -10.09 0.04 12.19
C ILE A 269 -10.95 1.23 12.61
N GLY A 270 -12.23 1.24 12.22
CA GLY A 270 -13.16 2.33 12.54
C GLY A 270 -13.35 2.55 14.05
N ALA A 271 -13.35 1.48 14.82
CA ALA A 271 -13.51 1.52 16.28
C ALA A 271 -12.23 1.86 17.05
N ASN A 272 -11.05 1.82 16.40
CA ASN A 272 -9.76 1.93 17.08
C ASN A 272 -8.84 3.02 16.50
N HIS A 273 -9.37 4.01 15.80
CA HIS A 273 -8.58 5.10 15.20
C HIS A 273 -7.64 5.76 16.22
N ASP A 274 -8.13 6.13 17.40
CA ASP A 274 -7.33 6.80 18.43
C ASP A 274 -6.18 5.93 18.93
N LYS A 275 -6.40 4.61 19.07
CA LYS A 275 -5.33 3.68 19.46
C LYS A 275 -4.28 3.55 18.37
N ILE A 276 -4.72 3.46 17.11
CA ILE A 276 -3.82 3.38 15.95
C ILE A 276 -2.99 4.66 15.86
N ASP A 277 -3.61 5.83 15.94
CA ASP A 277 -2.93 7.13 15.90
C ASP A 277 -1.94 7.29 17.05
N SER A 278 -2.29 6.81 18.25
CA SER A 278 -1.36 6.80 19.39
C SER A 278 -0.13 5.94 19.13
N ILE A 279 -0.32 4.74 18.55
CA ILE A 279 0.79 3.87 18.14
C ILE A 279 1.65 4.61 17.11
N LEU A 280 1.09 5.11 16.02
CA LEU A 280 1.80 5.79 14.94
C LEU A 280 2.57 7.02 15.45
N THR A 281 1.97 7.83 16.30
CA THR A 281 2.59 9.00 16.91
C THR A 281 3.79 8.62 17.77
N SER A 282 3.73 7.49 18.48
CA SER A 282 4.87 7.02 19.29
C SER A 282 6.12 6.70 18.45
N TYR A 283 5.93 6.40 17.15
CA TYR A 283 7.00 6.19 16.17
C TYR A 283 7.36 7.46 15.38
N GLN A 284 6.80 8.63 15.76
CA GLN A 284 7.00 9.91 15.08
C GLN A 284 6.57 9.90 13.61
N VAL A 285 5.55 9.14 13.29
CA VAL A 285 4.95 9.15 11.95
C VAL A 285 4.34 10.52 11.69
N PRO A 286 4.71 11.23 10.61
CA PRO A 286 4.06 12.49 10.24
C PRO A 286 2.66 12.19 9.70
N LEU A 287 1.66 12.34 10.57
CA LEU A 287 0.26 12.11 10.23
C LEU A 287 -0.32 13.32 9.52
N LEU A 288 -0.99 13.08 8.41
CA LEU A 288 -1.83 14.05 7.72
C LEU A 288 -3.30 13.81 8.09
N LYS A 289 -4.08 14.88 8.13
CA LYS A 289 -5.53 14.75 8.32
C LYS A 289 -6.13 13.86 7.22
N PRO A 290 -7.12 13.02 7.53
CA PRO A 290 -7.88 12.32 6.50
C PRO A 290 -8.38 13.32 5.45
N VAL A 291 -8.37 12.93 4.18
CA VAL A 291 -9.10 13.69 3.16
C VAL A 291 -10.56 13.30 3.35
N ASP A 292 -11.43 14.26 3.56
CA ASP A 292 -12.87 14.06 3.42
C ASP A 292 -13.11 13.62 1.96
N VAL A 293 -13.16 12.32 1.73
CA VAL A 293 -13.64 11.79 0.46
C VAL A 293 -15.14 12.02 0.48
N PRO A 294 -15.69 12.93 -0.36
CA PRO A 294 -17.13 13.06 -0.43
C PRO A 294 -17.68 11.68 -0.76
N ALA A 295 -18.66 11.24 0.05
CA ALA A 295 -19.36 9.98 -0.19
C ALA A 295 -19.73 9.96 -1.68
N SER A 296 -19.23 8.98 -2.42
CA SER A 296 -19.61 8.80 -3.81
C SER A 296 -21.13 8.69 -3.81
N LYS A 297 -21.81 9.70 -4.36
CA LYS A 297 -23.23 9.59 -4.66
C LYS A 297 -23.34 8.34 -5.52
N SER A 298 -23.94 7.29 -4.98
CA SER A 298 -24.42 6.17 -5.75
C SER A 298 -25.33 6.78 -6.81
N GLY A 299 -24.80 6.92 -8.03
CA GLY A 299 -25.56 7.39 -9.16
C GLY A 299 -26.68 6.42 -9.38
N ASP A 300 -27.90 6.86 -9.08
CA ASP A 300 -29.11 6.35 -9.69
C ASP A 300 -28.91 6.33 -11.19
N ALA A 301 -28.69 5.16 -11.72
CA ALA A 301 -28.87 4.87 -13.13
C ALA A 301 -30.15 4.03 -13.25
N SER A 302 -31.23 4.70 -13.46
CA SER A 302 -32.46 4.19 -14.06
C SER A 302 -32.90 5.19 -15.14
N PRO A 303 -33.61 4.76 -16.18
CA PRO A 303 -33.81 3.43 -16.72
C PRO A 303 -33.07 3.20 -18.06
#